data_cb88fefd67d889134a0d22aff0a6b570
#
_entry.id   cb88fefd67d889134a0d22aff0a6b570
#
_cell.length_a   1.000
_cell.length_b   1.000
_cell.length_c   1.000
_cell.angle_alpha   90.00
_cell.angle_beta   90.00
_cell.angle_gamma   90.00
#
_symmetry.space_group_name_H-M   'P 1'
#
loop_
_entity.id
_entity.type
_entity.pdbx_description
1 polymer ?
#
loop_
_entity_poly.entity_id
_entity_poly.type
_entity_poly.pdbx_seq_one_letter_code
_entity_poly.pdbx_strand_id
1 'polypeptide(L)'
;ALDDRIDLERREPGRLRMFNLSVLITDAFMDAVKADGPWELVFGGKVYKTVQARDLWNRIMRNTYDFAEPGVIFIDRINKMNNLAYCETIEATNPCGEQPLPPYGACLLGSINLPTLVKEAFTKSAAMDMAALDHLVRTAVRMMDNVVDASRFPLPQQAQEAQAKRRIGLGVTGLADAL
;
A
#
# COMPACT_ATOMS: atom_id res chain seq x y z
N ALA A 1 -21.79 7.84 6.89
CA ALA A 1 -20.72 6.83 6.79
C ALA A 1 -19.67 7.21 5.74
N LEU A 2 -19.79 6.80 4.46
CA LEU A 2 -18.75 7.13 3.46
C LEU A 2 -18.71 8.65 3.16
N ASP A 3 -19.87 9.27 2.99
CA ASP A 3 -20.00 10.71 2.77
C ASP A 3 -19.34 11.53 3.88
N ASP A 4 -19.54 11.13 5.13
CA ASP A 4 -18.99 11.85 6.28
C ASP A 4 -17.47 11.70 6.38
N ARG A 5 -16.93 10.55 5.95
CA ARG A 5 -15.48 10.29 5.99
C ARG A 5 -14.71 10.98 4.86
N ILE A 6 -15.31 11.10 3.67
CA ILE A 6 -14.68 11.81 2.56
C ILE A 6 -14.46 13.29 2.91
N ASP A 7 -15.42 13.93 3.61
CA ASP A 7 -15.33 15.33 3.97
C ASP A 7 -14.82 15.57 5.41
N LEU A 8 -14.25 14.55 6.06
CA LEU A 8 -13.95 14.60 7.49
C LEU A 8 -13.02 15.77 7.85
N GLU A 9 -11.91 15.94 7.17
CA GLU A 9 -10.97 17.02 7.43
C GLU A 9 -11.56 18.42 7.18
N ARG A 10 -12.50 18.52 6.23
CA ARG A 10 -13.20 19.78 5.96
C ARG A 10 -14.20 20.15 7.05
N ARG A 11 -14.90 19.15 7.62
CA ARG A 11 -15.95 19.35 8.62
C ARG A 11 -15.41 19.42 10.05
N GLU A 12 -14.44 18.58 10.34
CA GLU A 12 -13.85 18.41 11.67
C GLU A 12 -12.32 18.31 11.55
N PRO A 13 -11.62 19.43 11.30
CA PRO A 13 -10.17 19.42 11.10
C PRO A 13 -9.44 18.77 12.27
N GLY A 14 -8.52 17.86 11.96
CA GLY A 14 -7.71 17.14 12.95
C GLY A 14 -8.36 15.91 13.57
N ARG A 15 -9.64 15.61 13.26
CA ARG A 15 -10.27 14.36 13.69
C ARG A 15 -9.73 13.19 12.91
N LEU A 16 -9.42 12.09 13.60
CA LEU A 16 -8.80 10.87 13.05
C LEU A 16 -7.44 11.09 12.36
N ARG A 17 -6.75 12.16 12.65
CA ARG A 17 -5.46 12.51 12.04
C ARG A 17 -4.36 11.45 12.20
N MET A 18 -4.53 10.53 13.15
CA MET A 18 -3.64 9.38 13.37
C MET A 18 -3.95 8.19 12.45
N PHE A 19 -4.96 8.31 11.59
CA PHE A 19 -5.32 7.29 10.62
C PHE A 19 -5.10 7.81 9.21
N ASN A 20 -4.45 7.01 8.37
CA ASN A 20 -4.38 7.26 6.93
C ASN A 20 -5.66 6.72 6.28
N LEU A 21 -6.54 7.62 5.86
CA LEU A 21 -7.81 7.28 5.26
C LEU A 21 -7.66 7.12 3.75
N SER A 22 -8.20 6.02 3.20
CA SER A 22 -8.23 5.77 1.77
C SER A 22 -9.58 5.20 1.34
N VAL A 23 -9.96 5.45 0.10
CA VAL A 23 -11.16 4.91 -0.53
C VAL A 23 -10.75 3.83 -1.54
N LEU A 24 -11.32 2.64 -1.41
CA LEU A 24 -11.15 1.58 -2.40
C LEU A 24 -12.00 1.89 -3.63
N ILE A 25 -11.38 2.05 -4.76
CA ILE A 25 -12.00 2.39 -6.04
C ILE A 25 -12.05 1.13 -6.92
N THR A 26 -13.26 0.74 -7.31
CA THR A 26 -13.48 -0.39 -8.24
C THR A 26 -13.46 0.07 -9.69
N ASP A 27 -13.19 -0.84 -10.60
CA ASP A 27 -13.30 -0.57 -12.05
C ASP A 27 -14.75 -0.19 -12.41
N ALA A 28 -15.75 -0.85 -11.83
CA ALA A 28 -17.17 -0.53 -12.01
C ALA A 28 -17.53 0.91 -11.59
N PHE A 29 -16.97 1.39 -10.46
CA PHE A 29 -17.14 2.78 -10.05
C PHE A 29 -16.51 3.75 -11.08
N MET A 30 -15.32 3.46 -11.56
CA MET A 30 -14.66 4.31 -12.56
C MET A 30 -15.42 4.33 -13.90
N ASP A 31 -16.03 3.23 -14.28
CA ASP A 31 -16.88 3.18 -15.48
C ASP A 31 -18.16 4.02 -15.28
N ALA A 32 -18.78 3.97 -14.10
CA ALA A 32 -19.88 4.86 -13.75
C ALA A 32 -19.46 6.35 -13.76
N VAL A 33 -18.25 6.68 -13.28
CA VAL A 33 -17.69 8.04 -13.35
C VAL A 33 -17.52 8.50 -14.79
N LYS A 34 -17.00 7.66 -15.67
CA LYS A 34 -16.83 7.98 -17.11
C LYS A 34 -18.17 8.19 -17.80
N ALA A 35 -19.13 7.33 -17.50
CA ALA A 35 -20.49 7.39 -18.07
C ALA A 35 -21.35 8.52 -17.46
N ASP A 36 -20.85 9.18 -16.42
CA ASP A 36 -21.61 10.15 -15.62
C ASP A 36 -22.94 9.57 -15.11
N GLY A 37 -22.88 8.32 -14.65
CA GLY A 37 -24.03 7.53 -14.23
C GLY A 37 -24.26 7.55 -12.71
N PRO A 38 -25.40 6.98 -12.26
CA PRO A 38 -25.69 6.81 -10.85
C PRO A 38 -24.77 5.76 -10.21
N TRP A 39 -24.50 5.92 -8.92
CA TRP A 39 -23.76 4.99 -8.09
C TRP A 39 -24.47 4.76 -6.76
N GLU A 40 -24.67 3.50 -6.42
CA GLU A 40 -25.34 3.11 -5.18
C GLU A 40 -24.33 2.90 -4.05
N LEU A 41 -24.59 3.51 -2.91
CA LEU A 41 -23.86 3.26 -1.67
C LEU A 41 -24.54 2.10 -0.95
N VAL A 42 -23.92 0.93 -0.99
CA VAL A 42 -24.46 -0.33 -0.48
C VAL A 42 -23.69 -0.77 0.77
N PHE A 43 -24.41 -1.27 1.77
CA PHE A 43 -23.82 -1.93 2.93
C PHE A 43 -24.72 -3.08 3.40
N GLY A 44 -24.15 -4.26 3.63
CA GLY A 44 -24.90 -5.44 4.02
C GLY A 44 -26.02 -5.82 3.04
N GLY A 45 -25.83 -5.62 1.74
CA GLY A 45 -26.81 -5.88 0.69
C GLY A 45 -27.95 -4.86 0.59
N LYS A 46 -27.93 -3.79 1.42
CA LYS A 46 -28.95 -2.73 1.41
C LYS A 46 -28.38 -1.46 0.77
N VAL A 47 -29.13 -0.89 -0.19
CA VAL A 47 -28.84 0.44 -0.74
C VAL A 47 -29.28 1.52 0.26
N TYR A 48 -28.35 2.36 0.67
CA TYR A 48 -28.60 3.47 1.60
C TYR A 48 -28.78 4.80 0.87
N LYS A 49 -28.12 4.97 -0.25
CA LYS A 49 -28.18 6.19 -1.02
C LYS A 49 -27.70 5.93 -2.45
N THR A 50 -28.30 6.63 -3.40
CA THR A 50 -27.80 6.72 -4.78
C THR A 50 -27.25 8.11 -5.00
N VAL A 51 -26.05 8.21 -5.55
CA VAL A 51 -25.35 9.47 -5.84
C VAL A 51 -24.89 9.48 -7.29
N GLN A 52 -24.55 10.66 -7.83
CA GLN A 52 -23.89 10.74 -9.12
C GLN A 52 -22.42 10.36 -8.95
N ALA A 53 -21.95 9.36 -9.71
CA ALA A 53 -20.60 8.84 -9.56
C ALA A 53 -19.53 9.91 -9.79
N ARG A 54 -19.71 10.76 -10.79
CA ARG A 54 -18.79 11.86 -11.09
C ARG A 54 -18.72 12.90 -9.98
N ASP A 55 -19.84 13.23 -9.34
CA ASP A 55 -19.87 14.17 -8.23
C ASP A 55 -19.13 13.60 -7.02
N LEU A 56 -19.34 12.30 -6.72
CA LEU A 56 -18.62 11.63 -5.65
C LEU A 56 -17.11 11.61 -5.92
N TRP A 57 -16.71 11.28 -7.16
CA TRP A 57 -15.30 11.30 -7.57
C TRP A 57 -14.69 12.70 -7.42
N ASN A 58 -15.36 13.72 -7.90
CA ASN A 58 -14.89 15.11 -7.80
C ASN A 58 -14.73 15.56 -6.33
N ARG A 59 -15.62 15.13 -5.43
CA ARG A 59 -15.48 15.37 -3.99
C ARG A 59 -14.25 14.70 -3.41
N ILE A 60 -13.99 13.44 -3.76
CA ILE A 60 -12.77 12.72 -3.33
C ILE A 60 -11.54 13.50 -3.80
N MET A 61 -11.46 13.80 -5.09
CA MET A 61 -10.31 14.53 -5.67
C MET A 61 -10.12 15.91 -5.04
N ARG A 62 -11.19 16.63 -4.79
CA ARG A 62 -11.12 17.96 -4.15
C ARG A 62 -10.58 17.88 -2.72
N ASN A 63 -11.05 16.93 -1.93
CA ASN A 63 -10.56 16.76 -0.57
C ASN A 63 -9.11 16.27 -0.54
N THR A 64 -8.74 15.35 -1.41
CA THR A 64 -7.34 14.92 -1.57
C THR A 64 -6.42 16.10 -1.92
N TYR A 65 -6.86 16.99 -2.81
CA TYR A 65 -6.11 18.20 -3.16
C TYR A 65 -5.97 19.17 -1.98
N ASP A 66 -7.08 19.43 -1.26
CA ASP A 66 -7.11 20.40 -0.19
C ASP A 66 -6.42 19.91 1.10
N PHE A 67 -6.45 18.59 1.39
CA PHE A 67 -6.08 18.03 2.69
C PHE A 67 -5.12 16.83 2.61
N ALA A 68 -4.68 16.41 1.43
CA ALA A 68 -3.94 15.19 1.17
C ALA A 68 -4.68 13.88 1.56
N GLU A 69 -5.96 13.97 1.91
CA GLU A 69 -6.86 12.86 2.28
C GLU A 69 -8.25 13.04 1.69
N PRO A 70 -8.96 11.95 1.40
CA PRO A 70 -8.52 10.54 1.45
C PRO A 70 -7.58 10.18 0.30
N GLY A 71 -6.75 9.16 0.50
CA GLY A 71 -6.05 8.47 -0.59
C GLY A 71 -7.02 7.64 -1.43
N VAL A 72 -6.60 7.21 -2.62
CA VAL A 72 -7.36 6.29 -3.47
C VAL A 72 -6.56 5.02 -3.74
N ILE A 73 -7.25 3.88 -3.73
CA ILE A 73 -6.68 2.56 -3.97
C ILE A 73 -7.51 1.87 -5.05
N PHE A 74 -6.93 1.63 -6.22
CA PHE A 74 -7.60 0.94 -7.33
C PHE A 74 -7.60 -0.56 -7.10
N ILE A 75 -8.52 -1.02 -6.25
CA ILE A 75 -8.49 -2.35 -5.64
C ILE A 75 -8.63 -3.49 -6.64
N ASP A 76 -9.44 -3.34 -7.68
CA ASP A 76 -9.61 -4.39 -8.70
C ASP A 76 -8.32 -4.59 -9.50
N ARG A 77 -7.61 -3.49 -9.80
CA ARG A 77 -6.32 -3.55 -10.50
C ARG A 77 -5.23 -4.20 -9.67
N ILE A 78 -5.21 -3.91 -8.37
CA ILE A 78 -4.29 -4.55 -7.44
C ILE A 78 -4.57 -6.04 -7.36
N ASN A 79 -5.83 -6.44 -7.17
CA ASN A 79 -6.19 -7.86 -7.11
C ASN A 79 -5.93 -8.59 -8.42
N LYS A 80 -6.13 -7.96 -9.58
CA LYS A 80 -5.79 -8.52 -10.88
C LYS A 80 -4.31 -8.84 -11.04
N MET A 81 -3.43 -8.04 -10.39
CA MET A 81 -1.97 -8.23 -10.42
C MET A 81 -1.44 -9.05 -9.24
N ASN A 82 -2.31 -9.47 -8.33
CA ASN A 82 -1.90 -10.25 -7.15
C ASN A 82 -1.47 -11.67 -7.57
N ASN A 83 -0.21 -12.00 -7.36
CA ASN A 83 0.32 -13.34 -7.65
C ASN A 83 -0.26 -14.44 -6.75
N LEU A 84 -0.89 -14.07 -5.63
CA LEU A 84 -1.54 -14.97 -4.69
C LEU A 84 -3.08 -14.96 -4.83
N ALA A 85 -3.62 -14.48 -5.95
CA ALA A 85 -5.08 -14.40 -6.18
C ALA A 85 -5.81 -15.74 -6.03
N TYR A 86 -5.09 -16.86 -6.14
CA TYR A 86 -5.63 -18.21 -5.95
C TYR A 86 -5.94 -18.56 -4.48
N CYS A 87 -5.42 -17.81 -3.52
CA CYS A 87 -5.60 -18.12 -2.10
C CYS A 87 -5.93 -16.90 -1.22
N GLU A 88 -5.96 -15.70 -1.77
CA GLU A 88 -6.27 -14.48 -1.02
C GLU A 88 -6.92 -13.40 -1.88
N THR A 89 -7.54 -12.45 -1.20
CA THR A 89 -8.00 -11.19 -1.79
C THR A 89 -7.39 -10.04 -1.01
N ILE A 90 -6.81 -9.06 -1.72
CA ILE A 90 -6.29 -7.85 -1.11
C ILE A 90 -7.47 -6.92 -0.81
N GLU A 91 -7.56 -6.43 0.43
CA GLU A 91 -8.67 -5.61 0.92
C GLU A 91 -8.23 -4.25 1.48
N ALA A 92 -6.94 -4.06 1.72
CA ALA A 92 -6.40 -2.83 2.29
C ALA A 92 -4.94 -2.62 1.91
N THR A 93 -4.32 -1.59 2.47
CA THR A 93 -2.88 -1.37 2.44
C THR A 93 -2.36 -1.13 3.86
N ASN A 94 -1.05 -1.12 4.02
CA ASN A 94 -0.41 -0.52 5.19
C ASN A 94 -0.64 1.01 5.22
N PRO A 95 -0.31 1.72 6.32
CA PRO A 95 -0.63 3.15 6.47
C PRO A 95 -0.13 4.05 5.33
N CYS A 96 1.08 3.80 4.82
CA CYS A 96 1.65 4.63 3.74
C CYS A 96 1.18 4.23 2.32
N GLY A 97 0.48 3.09 2.18
CA GLY A 97 -0.14 2.67 0.92
C GLY A 97 0.76 1.89 -0.04
N GLU A 98 2.04 1.65 0.30
CA GLU A 98 2.99 0.93 -0.57
C GLU A 98 2.85 -0.59 -0.53
N GLN A 99 2.14 -1.15 0.46
CA GLN A 99 1.96 -2.59 0.63
C GLN A 99 0.47 -2.97 0.61
N PRO A 100 -0.07 -3.37 -0.54
CA PRO A 100 -1.40 -3.98 -0.60
C PRO A 100 -1.41 -5.32 0.13
N LEU A 101 -2.34 -5.50 1.05
CA LEU A 101 -2.39 -6.64 1.96
C LEU A 101 -3.79 -7.25 2.04
N PRO A 102 -3.90 -8.58 2.20
CA PRO A 102 -5.14 -9.24 2.58
C PRO A 102 -5.45 -8.98 4.05
N PRO A 103 -6.63 -9.39 4.54
CA PRO A 103 -6.95 -9.35 5.96
C PRO A 103 -5.86 -10.01 6.81
N TYR A 104 -5.51 -9.37 7.93
CA TYR A 104 -4.45 -9.79 8.86
C TYR A 104 -3.03 -9.83 8.26
N GLY A 105 -2.85 -9.35 7.02
CA GLY A 105 -1.57 -9.32 6.34
C GLY A 105 -0.57 -8.38 7.03
N ALA A 106 0.70 -8.77 7.01
CA ALA A 106 1.83 -7.96 7.42
C ALA A 106 2.99 -8.17 6.44
N CYS A 107 3.82 -7.14 6.28
CA CYS A 107 5.03 -7.22 5.48
C CYS A 107 6.20 -6.63 6.27
N LEU A 108 7.31 -7.38 6.32
CA LEU A 108 8.56 -6.91 6.88
C LEU A 108 9.34 -6.17 5.81
N LEU A 109 9.78 -4.94 6.10
CA LEU A 109 10.48 -4.09 5.15
C LEU A 109 11.95 -3.91 5.53
N GLY A 110 12.81 -3.83 4.49
CA GLY A 110 14.22 -3.49 4.61
C GLY A 110 14.73 -2.82 3.34
N SER A 111 15.86 -2.12 3.43
CA SER A 111 16.48 -1.48 2.28
C SER A 111 18.00 -1.57 2.36
N ILE A 112 18.64 -1.79 1.22
CA ILE A 112 20.10 -1.78 1.07
C ILE A 112 20.51 -0.38 0.60
N ASN A 113 21.46 0.22 1.31
CA ASN A 113 22.02 1.52 0.95
C ASN A 113 23.11 1.34 -0.13
N LEU A 114 22.77 1.54 -1.39
CA LEU A 114 23.67 1.28 -2.53
C LEU A 114 24.95 2.13 -2.53
N PRO A 115 24.96 3.42 -2.18
CA PRO A 115 26.19 4.23 -2.13
C PRO A 115 27.32 3.61 -1.32
N THR A 116 27.00 2.85 -0.25
CA THR A 116 28.01 2.20 0.58
C THR A 116 28.76 1.05 -0.13
N LEU A 117 28.26 0.61 -1.27
CA LEU A 117 28.82 -0.45 -2.09
C LEU A 117 29.59 0.07 -3.32
N VAL A 118 29.68 1.40 -3.50
CA VAL A 118 30.46 2.00 -4.59
C VAL A 118 31.92 2.06 -4.18
N LYS A 119 32.75 1.34 -4.93
CA LYS A 119 34.22 1.40 -4.82
C LYS A 119 34.75 2.61 -5.60
N GLU A 120 35.84 3.19 -5.12
CA GLU A 120 36.53 4.33 -5.74
C GLU A 120 35.59 5.46 -6.15
N ALA A 121 34.61 5.75 -5.27
CA ALA A 121 33.62 6.79 -5.51
C ALA A 121 34.28 8.11 -5.94
N PHE A 122 33.61 8.84 -6.85
CA PHE A 122 34.04 10.12 -7.41
C PHE A 122 35.30 10.06 -8.30
N THR A 123 35.74 8.87 -8.70
CA THR A 123 36.85 8.67 -9.66
C THR A 123 36.34 8.08 -10.98
N LYS A 124 37.21 8.08 -12.01
CA LYS A 124 36.89 7.42 -13.30
C LYS A 124 36.76 5.89 -13.19
N SER A 125 37.24 5.32 -12.11
CA SER A 125 37.20 3.88 -11.82
C SER A 125 36.05 3.51 -10.87
N ALA A 126 35.16 4.45 -10.56
CA ALA A 126 34.02 4.18 -9.69
C ALA A 126 33.18 3.03 -10.24
N ALA A 127 32.89 2.05 -9.39
CA ALA A 127 32.12 0.87 -9.76
C ALA A 127 31.38 0.29 -8.56
N MET A 128 30.20 -0.29 -8.83
CA MET A 128 29.43 -1.02 -7.83
C MET A 128 30.13 -2.33 -7.49
N ASP A 129 30.30 -2.63 -6.19
CA ASP A 129 30.77 -3.93 -5.72
C ASP A 129 29.63 -4.96 -5.80
N MET A 130 29.47 -5.58 -6.95
CA MET A 130 28.40 -6.56 -7.20
C MET A 130 28.53 -7.81 -6.33
N ALA A 131 29.75 -8.21 -5.94
CA ALA A 131 29.98 -9.36 -5.08
C ALA A 131 29.52 -9.08 -3.63
N ALA A 132 29.83 -7.87 -3.13
CA ALA A 132 29.35 -7.43 -1.83
C ALA A 132 27.82 -7.26 -1.84
N LEU A 133 27.24 -6.76 -2.94
CA LEU A 133 25.79 -6.63 -3.09
C LEU A 133 25.10 -8.00 -3.02
N ASP A 134 25.59 -9.01 -3.79
CA ASP A 134 25.01 -10.36 -3.75
C ASP A 134 25.06 -10.97 -2.34
N HIS A 135 26.21 -10.85 -1.67
CA HIS A 135 26.34 -11.35 -0.29
C HIS A 135 25.38 -10.64 0.68
N LEU A 136 25.27 -9.31 0.57
CA LEU A 136 24.41 -8.50 1.43
C LEU A 136 22.93 -8.82 1.19
N VAL A 137 22.49 -8.98 -0.06
CA VAL A 137 21.12 -9.37 -0.41
C VAL A 137 20.77 -10.72 0.21
N ARG A 138 21.63 -11.73 0.07
CA ARG A 138 21.40 -13.06 0.66
C ARG A 138 21.30 -13.00 2.19
N THR A 139 22.17 -12.22 2.81
CA THR A 139 22.18 -12.03 4.26
C THR A 139 20.91 -11.30 4.73
N ALA A 140 20.52 -10.22 4.02
CA ALA A 140 19.32 -9.43 4.34
C ALA A 140 18.05 -10.29 4.21
N VAL A 141 17.88 -11.04 3.14
CA VAL A 141 16.73 -11.94 2.95
C VAL A 141 16.67 -12.98 4.08
N ARG A 142 17.80 -13.63 4.42
CA ARG A 142 17.85 -14.59 5.53
C ARG A 142 17.49 -13.94 6.86
N MET A 143 18.02 -12.73 7.12
CA MET A 143 17.70 -11.99 8.33
C MET A 143 16.22 -11.67 8.41
N MET A 144 15.63 -11.15 7.34
CA MET A 144 14.22 -10.79 7.29
C MET A 144 13.30 -12.02 7.44
N ASP A 145 13.65 -13.12 6.83
CA ASP A 145 12.94 -14.39 6.98
C ASP A 145 12.96 -14.89 8.43
N ASN A 146 14.11 -14.83 9.09
CA ASN A 146 14.24 -15.17 10.52
C ASN A 146 13.43 -14.23 11.43
N VAL A 147 13.29 -12.94 11.07
CA VAL A 147 12.47 -11.99 11.83
C VAL A 147 10.98 -12.37 11.75
N VAL A 148 10.50 -12.91 10.63
CA VAL A 148 9.12 -13.44 10.55
C VAL A 148 8.90 -14.53 11.61
N ASP A 149 9.86 -15.45 11.78
CA ASP A 149 9.79 -16.52 12.79
C ASP A 149 9.90 -15.98 14.22
N ALA A 150 10.73 -14.98 14.45
CA ALA A 150 10.93 -14.37 15.76
C ALA A 150 9.81 -13.40 16.17
N SER A 151 8.97 -12.97 15.21
CA SER A 151 7.91 -11.99 15.45
C SER A 151 6.78 -12.56 16.31
N ARG A 152 6.26 -11.70 17.22
CA ARG A 152 5.10 -12.02 18.05
C ARG A 152 3.91 -11.22 17.57
N PHE A 153 2.84 -11.92 17.23
CA PHE A 153 1.61 -11.31 16.73
C PHE A 153 0.53 -11.32 17.82
N PRO A 154 -0.21 -10.21 18.00
CA PRO A 154 -1.26 -10.13 19.02
C PRO A 154 -2.46 -11.03 18.70
N LEU A 155 -2.71 -11.33 17.43
CA LEU A 155 -3.82 -12.15 16.99
C LEU A 155 -3.32 -13.45 16.32
N PRO A 156 -3.95 -14.61 16.61
CA PRO A 156 -3.59 -15.88 15.97
C PRO A 156 -3.67 -15.84 14.43
N GLN A 157 -4.67 -15.12 13.89
CA GLN A 157 -4.85 -14.97 12.44
C GLN A 157 -3.66 -14.24 11.79
N GLN A 158 -3.10 -13.23 12.46
CA GLN A 158 -1.90 -12.53 11.98
C GLN A 158 -0.69 -13.46 11.98
N ALA A 159 -0.50 -14.25 13.04
CA ALA A 159 0.57 -15.23 13.11
C ALA A 159 0.45 -16.27 11.99
N GLN A 160 -0.74 -16.80 11.77
CA GLN A 160 -1.01 -17.78 10.71
C GLN A 160 -0.72 -17.19 9.33
N GLU A 161 -1.20 -15.97 9.04
CA GLU A 161 -0.98 -15.29 7.77
C GLU A 161 0.49 -15.01 7.52
N ALA A 162 1.21 -14.49 8.52
CA ALA A 162 2.63 -14.20 8.43
C ALA A 162 3.47 -15.46 8.18
N GLN A 163 3.22 -16.55 8.89
CA GLN A 163 3.93 -17.82 8.72
C GLN A 163 3.60 -18.51 7.39
N ALA A 164 2.34 -18.44 6.95
CA ALA A 164 1.94 -19.07 5.70
C ALA A 164 2.54 -18.39 4.47
N LYS A 165 2.70 -17.06 4.49
CA LYS A 165 3.05 -16.29 3.28
C LYS A 165 4.40 -15.59 3.35
N ARG A 166 4.92 -15.38 4.57
CA ARG A 166 6.28 -14.85 4.82
C ARG A 166 6.62 -13.63 3.96
N ARG A 167 5.74 -12.61 3.95
CA ARG A 167 5.91 -11.41 3.13
C ARG A 167 7.07 -10.58 3.62
N ILE A 168 8.05 -10.38 2.75
CA ILE A 168 9.19 -9.48 2.95
C ILE A 168 9.31 -8.56 1.74
N GLY A 169 9.67 -7.29 2.00
CA GLY A 169 9.96 -6.30 0.98
C GLY A 169 11.37 -5.78 1.15
N LEU A 170 12.33 -6.31 0.39
CA LEU A 170 13.71 -5.83 0.38
C LEU A 170 13.90 -4.90 -0.82
N GLY A 171 14.09 -3.61 -0.54
CA GLY A 171 14.34 -2.58 -1.53
C GLY A 171 15.76 -2.04 -1.50
N VAL A 172 15.95 -0.89 -2.14
CA VAL A 172 17.21 -0.16 -2.17
C VAL A 172 16.98 1.31 -1.85
N THR A 173 18.00 1.97 -1.30
CA THR A 173 18.08 3.42 -1.12
C THR A 173 19.34 3.96 -1.81
N GLY A 174 19.35 5.26 -2.10
CA GLY A 174 20.52 5.94 -2.65
C GLY A 174 20.89 5.52 -4.07
N LEU A 175 19.92 5.08 -4.89
CA LEU A 175 20.22 4.67 -6.27
C LEU A 175 20.82 5.82 -7.08
N ALA A 176 20.24 7.01 -6.98
CA ALA A 176 20.76 8.19 -7.70
C ALA A 176 22.16 8.62 -7.23
N ASP A 177 22.45 8.43 -5.94
CA ASP A 177 23.77 8.74 -5.38
C ASP A 177 24.84 7.69 -5.75
N ALA A 178 24.40 6.49 -6.12
CA ALA A 178 25.29 5.41 -6.52
C ALA A 178 25.62 5.39 -8.02
N LEU A 179 24.83 6.12 -8.86
CA LEU A 179 25.01 6.24 -10.31
C LEU A 179 25.89 7.43 -10.68
#